data_6455f246f1e65af7e967695419e7cb9c
#
_entry.id   6455f246f1e65af7e967695419e7cb9c
#
_cell.length_a   1.000
_cell.length_b   1.000
_cell.length_c   1.000
_cell.angle_alpha   90.00
_cell.angle_beta   90.00
_cell.angle_gamma   90.00
#
_symmetry.space_group_name_H-M   'P 1'
#
loop_
_entity.id
_entity.type
_entity.pdbx_description
1 polymer ?
#
loop_
_entity_poly.entity_id
_entity_poly.type
_entity_poly.pdbx_seq_one_letter_code
_entity_poly.pdbx_strand_id
1 'polypeptide(L)'
;KGKLSFAATIGTRYCMITAEQLKALQDRVEQLHRYLDIEAKTMQLAEELIRTQDPSFWDDRARAEEQMKLVKGLEKWINGYKEAKSMTDELQLAFEFYKDEMVTEEEVDEAYTRALTSIEDLELKNMLRQEEDAMSCVVKINSGAGGTEAQDWASMLMRMYLRYAEANGYKTTIANLQDGDEAGIKTVTFEVEGDMAYGFLKSENGVHRLVRVSPYNAQGKRMTSFASV
;
A
#
# COMPACT_ATOMS: atom_id res chain seq x y z
N LYS A 1 -9.76 -12.45 22.14
CA LYS A 1 -10.38 -13.68 21.64
C LYS A 1 -11.44 -13.26 20.64
N GLY A 2 -11.15 -13.28 19.37
CA GLY A 2 -12.06 -12.93 18.26
C GLY A 2 -11.35 -11.96 17.31
N LYS A 3 -10.55 -12.51 16.41
CA LYS A 3 -10.10 -11.80 15.20
C LYS A 3 -11.36 -11.54 14.37
N LEU A 4 -11.82 -10.30 14.32
CA LEU A 4 -12.78 -9.86 13.33
C LEU A 4 -12.03 -9.77 12.00
N SER A 5 -12.09 -10.88 11.25
CA SER A 5 -11.80 -10.91 9.83
C SER A 5 -12.86 -10.03 9.14
N PHE A 6 -12.45 -8.87 8.64
CA PHE A 6 -13.25 -8.11 7.68
C PHE A 6 -13.03 -8.71 6.28
N ALA A 7 -13.28 -10.00 6.16
CA ALA A 7 -13.54 -10.62 4.88
C ALA A 7 -15.02 -10.34 4.59
N ALA A 8 -15.26 -9.33 3.75
CA ALA A 8 -16.57 -9.15 3.14
C ALA A 8 -16.93 -10.48 2.44
N THR A 9 -17.88 -11.20 3.00
CA THR A 9 -18.49 -12.37 2.42
C THR A 9 -19.29 -11.92 1.19
N ILE A 10 -18.60 -11.71 0.08
CA ILE A 10 -19.20 -11.85 -1.24
C ILE A 10 -18.99 -13.32 -1.55
N GLY A 11 -20.07 -14.11 -1.45
CA GLY A 11 -20.09 -15.50 -1.86
C GLY A 11 -19.84 -15.62 -3.36
N THR A 12 -18.62 -15.44 -3.77
CA THR A 12 -18.11 -15.87 -5.07
C THR A 12 -17.78 -17.34 -4.89
N ARG A 13 -18.55 -18.23 -5.52
CA ARG A 13 -18.10 -19.60 -5.76
C ARG A 13 -16.73 -19.45 -6.42
N TYR A 14 -15.70 -19.87 -5.71
CA TYR A 14 -14.36 -19.97 -6.26
C TYR A 14 -14.47 -20.93 -7.46
N CYS A 15 -14.41 -20.38 -8.63
CA CYS A 15 -14.26 -21.15 -9.84
C CYS A 15 -12.78 -21.39 -9.95
N MET A 16 -12.38 -22.65 -9.97
CA MET A 16 -11.00 -23.09 -10.18
C MET A 16 -10.29 -22.19 -11.19
N ILE A 17 -9.05 -21.84 -10.90
CA ILE A 17 -8.23 -20.99 -11.77
C ILE A 17 -8.11 -21.62 -13.15
N THR A 18 -8.36 -20.83 -14.17
CA THR A 18 -8.21 -21.25 -15.57
C THR A 18 -6.77 -21.08 -16.05
N ALA A 19 -6.38 -21.90 -17.04
CA ALA A 19 -5.08 -21.73 -17.69
C ALA A 19 -4.91 -20.32 -18.32
N GLU A 20 -6.00 -19.67 -18.71
CA GLU A 20 -5.99 -18.30 -19.23
C GLU A 20 -5.63 -17.28 -18.13
N GLN A 21 -6.15 -17.46 -16.92
CA GLN A 21 -5.81 -16.60 -15.78
C GLN A 21 -4.33 -16.76 -15.37
N LEU A 22 -3.82 -17.99 -15.34
CA LEU A 22 -2.39 -18.24 -15.10
C LEU A 22 -1.54 -17.55 -16.15
N LYS A 23 -1.87 -17.70 -17.42
CA LYS A 23 -1.16 -17.05 -18.52
C LYS A 23 -1.20 -15.53 -18.43
N ALA A 24 -2.36 -14.98 -18.05
CA ALA A 24 -2.51 -13.52 -17.88
C ALA A 24 -1.58 -12.99 -16.76
N LEU A 25 -1.38 -13.73 -15.66
CA LEU A 25 -0.42 -13.35 -14.63
C LEU A 25 1.03 -13.43 -15.11
N GLN A 26 1.39 -14.47 -15.86
CA GLN A 26 2.72 -14.61 -16.46
C GLN A 26 3.02 -13.45 -17.41
N ASP A 27 2.08 -13.09 -18.27
CA ASP A 27 2.21 -11.96 -19.20
C ASP A 27 2.38 -10.63 -18.43
N ARG A 28 1.69 -10.43 -17.31
CA ARG A 28 1.86 -9.25 -16.41
C ARG A 28 3.25 -9.20 -15.79
N VAL A 29 3.77 -10.30 -15.32
CA VAL A 29 5.15 -10.38 -14.77
C VAL A 29 6.20 -10.06 -15.83
N GLU A 30 6.03 -10.57 -17.07
CA GLU A 30 6.93 -10.22 -18.17
C GLU A 30 6.85 -8.74 -18.55
N GLN A 31 5.66 -8.16 -18.53
CA GLN A 31 5.49 -6.73 -18.75
C GLN A 31 6.18 -5.90 -17.64
N LEU A 32 6.02 -6.30 -16.38
CA LEU A 32 6.71 -5.67 -15.25
C LEU A 32 8.23 -5.72 -15.40
N HIS A 33 8.79 -6.84 -15.88
CA HIS A 33 10.22 -6.96 -16.16
C HIS A 33 10.73 -5.85 -17.10
N ARG A 34 9.97 -5.60 -18.17
CA ARG A 34 10.30 -4.57 -19.16
C ARG A 34 10.07 -3.15 -18.62
N TYR A 35 8.92 -2.92 -17.96
CA TYR A 35 8.59 -1.58 -17.43
C TYR A 35 9.50 -1.13 -16.29
N LEU A 36 9.96 -2.06 -15.46
CA LEU A 36 10.88 -1.79 -14.36
C LEU A 36 12.34 -1.74 -14.81
N ASP A 37 12.63 -2.19 -16.04
CA ASP A 37 13.99 -2.29 -16.58
C ASP A 37 14.94 -3.03 -15.60
N ILE A 38 14.51 -4.25 -15.23
CA ILE A 38 15.17 -5.05 -14.19
C ILE A 38 16.62 -5.36 -14.58
N GLU A 39 16.90 -5.57 -15.87
CA GLU A 39 18.27 -5.85 -16.34
C GLU A 39 19.19 -4.67 -16.11
N ALA A 40 18.79 -3.46 -16.51
CA ALA A 40 19.59 -2.25 -16.29
C ALA A 40 19.79 -1.97 -14.79
N LYS A 41 18.72 -2.14 -13.96
CA LYS A 41 18.83 -1.99 -12.52
C LYS A 41 19.77 -3.00 -11.89
N THR A 42 19.79 -4.23 -12.40
CA THR A 42 20.70 -5.28 -11.89
C THR A 42 22.15 -4.96 -12.23
N MET A 43 22.42 -4.48 -13.44
CA MET A 43 23.76 -4.02 -13.82
C MET A 43 24.19 -2.81 -12.97
N GLN A 44 23.31 -1.82 -12.83
CA GLN A 44 23.57 -0.66 -12.01
C GLN A 44 23.85 -1.04 -10.55
N LEU A 45 23.06 -1.95 -9.98
CA LEU A 45 23.27 -2.44 -8.63
C LEU A 45 24.65 -3.09 -8.48
N ALA A 46 25.07 -3.90 -9.45
CA ALA A 46 26.40 -4.54 -9.42
C ALA A 46 27.53 -3.49 -9.44
N GLU A 47 27.42 -2.46 -10.28
CA GLU A 47 28.39 -1.36 -10.35
C GLU A 47 28.44 -0.59 -9.03
N GLU A 48 27.28 -0.25 -8.45
CA GLU A 48 27.20 0.49 -7.20
C GLU A 48 27.75 -0.32 -6.01
N LEU A 49 27.51 -1.63 -5.97
CA LEU A 49 28.08 -2.52 -4.95
C LEU A 49 29.61 -2.60 -5.05
N ILE A 50 30.19 -2.59 -6.25
CA ILE A 50 31.66 -2.54 -6.43
C ILE A 50 32.23 -1.26 -5.82
N ARG A 51 31.55 -0.11 -6.01
CA ARG A 51 31.98 1.17 -5.43
C ARG A 51 31.96 1.15 -3.90
N THR A 52 31.04 0.43 -3.27
CA THR A 52 30.99 0.33 -1.80
C THR A 52 32.10 -0.52 -1.19
N GLN A 53 32.82 -1.30 -2.01
CA GLN A 53 33.96 -2.12 -1.56
C GLN A 53 35.26 -1.33 -1.42
N ASP A 54 35.32 -0.11 -1.96
CA ASP A 54 36.51 0.74 -1.80
C ASP A 54 36.65 1.19 -0.33
N PRO A 55 37.81 0.96 0.32
CA PRO A 55 38.02 1.40 1.71
C PRO A 55 37.78 2.91 1.91
N SER A 56 38.10 3.73 0.91
CA SER A 56 37.91 5.20 0.96
C SER A 56 36.45 5.64 0.87
N PHE A 57 35.55 4.72 0.50
CA PHE A 57 34.10 4.99 0.39
C PHE A 57 33.49 5.46 1.71
N TRP A 58 33.95 4.92 2.82
CA TRP A 58 33.41 5.17 4.16
C TRP A 58 33.97 6.42 4.83
N ASP A 59 34.98 7.10 4.22
CA ASP A 59 35.56 8.30 4.77
C ASP A 59 34.61 9.50 4.70
N ASP A 60 33.72 9.53 3.69
CA ASP A 60 32.65 10.55 3.56
C ASP A 60 31.28 9.94 3.89
N ARG A 61 30.85 10.15 5.13
CA ARG A 61 29.60 9.61 5.64
C ARG A 61 28.37 10.07 4.86
N ALA A 62 28.29 11.34 4.46
CA ALA A 62 27.13 11.88 3.75
C ALA A 62 26.96 11.22 2.38
N ARG A 63 28.08 11.11 1.65
CA ARG A 63 28.12 10.43 0.34
C ARG A 63 27.82 8.94 0.46
N ALA A 64 28.32 8.27 1.50
CA ALA A 64 28.05 6.87 1.75
C ALA A 64 26.55 6.62 2.05
N GLU A 65 25.92 7.49 2.84
CA GLU A 65 24.47 7.39 3.13
C GLU A 65 23.62 7.56 1.87
N GLU A 66 23.93 8.53 1.01
CA GLU A 66 23.24 8.75 -0.27
C GLU A 66 23.38 7.54 -1.20
N GLN A 67 24.59 7.04 -1.33
CA GLN A 67 24.89 5.85 -2.15
C GLN A 67 24.14 4.61 -1.63
N MET A 68 24.14 4.39 -0.33
CA MET A 68 23.43 3.25 0.28
C MET A 68 21.91 3.36 0.13
N LYS A 69 21.34 4.57 0.11
CA LYS A 69 19.92 4.78 -0.22
C LYS A 69 19.62 4.35 -1.66
N LEU A 70 20.50 4.72 -2.60
CA LEU A 70 20.36 4.31 -4.01
C LEU A 70 20.43 2.78 -4.15
N VAL A 71 21.43 2.14 -3.53
CA VAL A 71 21.59 0.67 -3.53
C VAL A 71 20.35 0.00 -2.99
N LYS A 72 19.86 0.41 -1.82
CA LYS A 72 18.62 -0.14 -1.22
C LYS A 72 17.39 0.07 -2.11
N GLY A 73 17.30 1.22 -2.78
CA GLY A 73 16.24 1.49 -3.74
C GLY A 73 16.25 0.50 -4.92
N LEU A 74 17.43 0.25 -5.49
CA LEU A 74 17.59 -0.73 -6.57
C LEU A 74 17.29 -2.15 -6.12
N GLU A 75 17.82 -2.56 -4.96
CA GLU A 75 17.57 -3.88 -4.36
C GLU A 75 16.08 -4.12 -4.13
N LYS A 76 15.35 -3.11 -3.64
CA LYS A 76 13.91 -3.21 -3.38
C LYS A 76 13.13 -3.56 -4.65
N TRP A 77 13.42 -2.90 -5.77
CA TRP A 77 12.76 -3.18 -7.05
C TRP A 77 13.11 -4.55 -7.59
N ILE A 78 14.40 -4.91 -7.56
CA ILE A 78 14.89 -6.21 -8.04
C ILE A 78 14.30 -7.36 -7.19
N ASN A 79 14.31 -7.21 -5.87
CA ASN A 79 13.78 -8.23 -4.96
C ASN A 79 12.25 -8.35 -5.07
N GLY A 80 11.52 -7.23 -5.16
CA GLY A 80 10.07 -7.26 -5.38
C GLY A 80 9.69 -7.97 -6.68
N TYR A 81 10.43 -7.72 -7.77
CA TYR A 81 10.23 -8.44 -9.02
C TYR A 81 10.54 -9.95 -8.89
N LYS A 82 11.67 -10.30 -8.25
CA LYS A 82 12.04 -11.70 -8.02
C LYS A 82 11.00 -12.45 -7.21
N GLU A 83 10.45 -11.81 -6.19
CA GLU A 83 9.39 -12.36 -5.35
C GLU A 83 8.10 -12.60 -6.15
N ALA A 84 7.63 -11.60 -6.91
CA ALA A 84 6.45 -11.75 -7.75
C ALA A 84 6.62 -12.85 -8.80
N LYS A 85 7.82 -12.95 -9.40
CA LYS A 85 8.15 -14.01 -10.34
C LYS A 85 8.16 -15.38 -9.66
N SER A 86 8.82 -15.53 -8.50
CA SER A 86 8.87 -16.79 -7.76
C SER A 86 7.47 -17.28 -7.40
N MET A 87 6.60 -16.41 -6.91
CA MET A 87 5.21 -16.76 -6.60
C MET A 87 4.42 -17.19 -7.84
N THR A 88 4.71 -16.58 -9.00
CA THR A 88 4.06 -16.98 -10.25
C THR A 88 4.57 -18.33 -10.76
N ASP A 89 5.86 -18.58 -10.63
CA ASP A 89 6.47 -19.88 -10.98
C ASP A 89 5.95 -21.00 -10.03
N GLU A 90 5.81 -20.70 -8.72
CA GLU A 90 5.18 -21.61 -7.75
C GLU A 90 3.72 -21.92 -8.08
N LEU A 91 2.95 -20.90 -8.51
CA LEU A 91 1.58 -21.09 -8.96
C LEU A 91 1.51 -21.99 -10.20
N GLN A 92 2.42 -21.82 -11.15
CA GLN A 92 2.48 -22.68 -12.33
C GLN A 92 2.72 -24.14 -11.92
N LEU A 93 3.68 -24.40 -11.03
CA LEU A 93 3.95 -25.74 -10.52
C LEU A 93 2.73 -26.32 -9.76
N ALA A 94 2.10 -25.51 -8.92
CA ALA A 94 0.88 -25.96 -8.20
C ALA A 94 -0.24 -26.32 -9.19
N PHE A 95 -0.41 -25.54 -10.27
CA PHE A 95 -1.40 -25.83 -11.30
C PHE A 95 -1.08 -27.11 -12.12
N GLU A 96 0.19 -27.41 -12.35
CA GLU A 96 0.64 -28.66 -12.99
C GLU A 96 0.38 -29.86 -12.05
N PHE A 97 0.76 -29.76 -10.78
CA PHE A 97 0.53 -30.81 -9.79
C PHE A 97 -0.96 -31.06 -9.50
N TYR A 98 -1.80 -30.04 -9.64
CA TYR A 98 -3.23 -30.20 -9.53
C TYR A 98 -3.78 -31.13 -10.64
N LYS A 99 -3.27 -31.03 -11.87
CA LYS A 99 -3.64 -31.92 -12.97
C LYS A 99 -3.29 -33.38 -12.72
N ASP A 100 -2.22 -33.58 -11.92
CA ASP A 100 -1.74 -34.89 -11.50
C ASP A 100 -2.37 -35.36 -10.15
N GLU A 101 -3.40 -34.65 -9.67
CA GLU A 101 -4.13 -34.93 -8.40
C GLU A 101 -3.23 -34.93 -7.15
N MET A 102 -2.08 -34.23 -7.20
CA MET A 102 -1.13 -34.14 -6.09
C MET A 102 -1.38 -32.97 -5.14
N VAL A 103 -2.13 -31.96 -5.59
CA VAL A 103 -2.41 -30.70 -4.87
C VAL A 103 -3.91 -30.44 -4.93
N THR A 104 -4.45 -29.85 -3.88
CA THR A 104 -5.88 -29.50 -3.80
C THR A 104 -6.20 -28.19 -4.53
N GLU A 105 -7.47 -28.01 -4.92
CA GLU A 105 -7.95 -26.76 -5.54
C GLU A 105 -7.73 -25.56 -4.62
N GLU A 106 -7.91 -25.71 -3.31
CA GLU A 106 -7.71 -24.67 -2.31
C GLU A 106 -6.25 -24.17 -2.27
N GLU A 107 -5.28 -25.08 -2.39
CA GLU A 107 -3.86 -24.73 -2.42
C GLU A 107 -3.47 -23.93 -3.68
N VAL A 108 -4.07 -24.27 -4.82
CA VAL A 108 -3.87 -23.52 -6.07
C VAL A 108 -4.49 -22.13 -5.99
N ASP A 109 -5.71 -22.00 -5.42
CA ASP A 109 -6.37 -20.72 -5.23
C ASP A 109 -5.62 -19.81 -4.25
N GLU A 110 -5.04 -20.38 -3.19
CA GLU A 110 -4.17 -19.63 -2.27
C GLU A 110 -2.90 -19.15 -2.97
N ALA A 111 -2.25 -20.00 -3.76
CA ALA A 111 -1.06 -19.64 -4.54
C ALA A 111 -1.37 -18.54 -5.55
N TYR A 112 -2.52 -18.62 -6.22
CA TYR A 112 -2.99 -17.58 -7.13
C TYR A 112 -3.22 -16.24 -6.42
N THR A 113 -3.89 -16.26 -5.29
CA THR A 113 -4.17 -15.04 -4.51
C THR A 113 -2.87 -14.37 -4.05
N ARG A 114 -1.88 -15.16 -3.61
CA ARG A 114 -0.55 -14.64 -3.24
C ARG A 114 0.18 -14.03 -4.42
N ALA A 115 0.23 -14.74 -5.55
CA ALA A 115 0.89 -14.24 -6.76
C ALA A 115 0.21 -12.97 -7.29
N LEU A 116 -1.12 -12.95 -7.35
CA LEU A 116 -1.91 -11.78 -7.78
C LEU A 116 -1.63 -10.57 -6.89
N THR A 117 -1.70 -10.73 -5.57
CA THR A 117 -1.45 -9.65 -4.62
C THR A 117 -0.04 -9.08 -4.76
N SER A 118 0.98 -9.94 -4.90
CA SER A 118 2.36 -9.50 -5.09
C SER A 118 2.57 -8.71 -6.39
N ILE A 119 1.92 -9.15 -7.48
CA ILE A 119 1.97 -8.45 -8.77
C ILE A 119 1.27 -7.09 -8.68
N GLU A 120 0.06 -7.05 -8.11
CA GLU A 120 -0.71 -5.81 -7.96
C GLU A 120 0.01 -4.78 -7.09
N ASP A 121 0.64 -5.21 -6.00
CA ASP A 121 1.46 -4.35 -5.15
C ASP A 121 2.65 -3.75 -5.91
N LEU A 122 3.30 -4.54 -6.76
CA LEU A 122 4.44 -4.09 -7.54
C LEU A 122 4.01 -3.14 -8.67
N GLU A 123 2.88 -3.42 -9.34
CA GLU A 123 2.28 -2.54 -10.34
C GLU A 123 1.88 -1.19 -9.73
N LEU A 124 1.24 -1.22 -8.56
CA LEU A 124 0.85 -0.02 -7.84
C LEU A 124 2.07 0.84 -7.47
N LYS A 125 3.13 0.23 -6.92
CA LYS A 125 4.39 0.93 -6.64
C LYS A 125 5.02 1.50 -7.91
N ASN A 126 4.92 0.79 -9.04
CA ASN A 126 5.45 1.26 -10.33
C ASN A 126 4.69 2.46 -10.90
N MET A 127 3.43 2.69 -10.50
CA MET A 127 2.68 3.89 -10.87
C MET A 127 3.19 5.14 -10.13
N LEU A 128 3.80 4.96 -8.97
CA LEU A 128 4.35 6.02 -8.13
C LEU A 128 5.83 6.24 -8.49
N ARG A 129 6.08 7.08 -9.50
CA ARG A 129 7.43 7.28 -10.09
C ARG A 129 8.05 8.63 -9.80
N GLN A 130 7.31 9.54 -9.20
CA GLN A 130 7.83 10.86 -8.86
C GLN A 130 8.76 10.77 -7.64
N GLU A 131 9.77 11.60 -7.60
CA GLU A 131 10.74 11.62 -6.51
C GLU A 131 10.06 11.88 -5.16
N GLU A 132 9.02 12.73 -5.18
CA GLU A 132 8.24 13.04 -3.99
C GLU A 132 7.41 11.84 -3.49
N ASP A 133 7.06 10.90 -4.37
CA ASP A 133 6.25 9.73 -3.99
C ASP A 133 6.95 8.85 -2.94
N ALA A 134 8.27 8.83 -2.93
CA ALA A 134 9.08 8.08 -1.97
C ALA A 134 9.13 8.72 -0.57
N MET A 135 8.63 9.94 -0.42
CA MET A 135 8.74 10.70 0.82
C MET A 135 7.69 10.27 1.86
N SER A 136 7.99 10.60 3.12
CA SER A 136 7.01 10.67 4.20
C SER A 136 6.04 11.83 3.97
N CYS A 137 4.86 11.81 4.59
CA CYS A 137 3.90 12.88 4.40
C CYS A 137 3.34 13.42 5.72
N VAL A 138 2.74 14.61 5.62
CA VAL A 138 1.95 15.22 6.69
C VAL A 138 0.51 15.24 6.22
N VAL A 139 -0.36 14.63 7.01
CA VAL A 139 -1.81 14.60 6.76
C VAL A 139 -2.48 15.61 7.68
N LYS A 140 -3.27 16.51 7.09
CA LYS A 140 -4.09 17.49 7.83
C LYS A 140 -5.55 17.27 7.48
N ILE A 141 -6.38 17.11 8.51
CA ILE A 141 -7.82 16.92 8.37
C ILE A 141 -8.52 18.09 9.07
N ASN A 142 -9.45 18.73 8.37
CA ASN A 142 -10.29 19.76 8.97
C ASN A 142 -11.76 19.38 8.81
N SER A 143 -12.54 19.56 9.86
CA SER A 143 -13.99 19.43 9.76
C SER A 143 -14.56 20.52 8.86
N GLY A 144 -15.50 20.15 8.00
CA GLY A 144 -16.20 21.10 7.14
C GLY A 144 -17.39 21.78 7.84
N ALA A 145 -18.16 22.53 7.09
CA ALA A 145 -19.43 23.09 7.57
C ALA A 145 -20.41 21.93 7.89
N GLY A 146 -20.96 21.90 9.09
CA GLY A 146 -21.89 20.84 9.51
C GLY A 146 -21.91 20.58 11.02
N GLY A 147 -21.21 21.40 11.81
CA GLY A 147 -21.21 21.28 13.28
C GLY A 147 -20.68 19.95 13.78
N THR A 148 -21.29 19.42 14.83
CA THR A 148 -20.90 18.17 15.52
C THR A 148 -20.77 16.95 14.57
N GLU A 149 -21.66 16.83 13.59
CA GLU A 149 -21.62 15.73 12.60
C GLU A 149 -20.36 15.79 11.72
N ALA A 150 -19.93 16.98 11.27
CA ALA A 150 -18.71 17.15 10.49
C ALA A 150 -17.45 16.92 11.33
N GLN A 151 -17.49 17.30 12.62
CA GLN A 151 -16.41 17.05 13.57
C GLN A 151 -16.25 15.55 13.86
N ASP A 152 -17.36 14.82 13.98
CA ASP A 152 -17.34 13.36 14.12
C ASP A 152 -16.80 12.69 12.87
N TRP A 153 -17.22 13.15 11.67
CA TRP A 153 -16.69 12.66 10.41
C TRP A 153 -15.17 12.84 10.29
N ALA A 154 -14.65 13.99 10.68
CA ALA A 154 -13.21 14.25 10.70
C ALA A 154 -12.46 13.29 11.65
N SER A 155 -13.04 12.97 12.82
CA SER A 155 -12.52 11.97 13.75
C SER A 155 -12.52 10.56 13.16
N MET A 156 -13.56 10.20 12.41
CA MET A 156 -13.60 8.91 11.71
C MET A 156 -12.51 8.80 10.64
N LEU A 157 -12.29 9.85 9.85
CA LEU A 157 -11.21 9.92 8.85
C LEU A 157 -9.84 9.79 9.51
N MET A 158 -9.57 10.55 10.59
CA MET A 158 -8.33 10.44 11.34
C MET A 158 -8.08 8.98 11.75
N ARG A 159 -9.06 8.33 12.35
CA ARG A 159 -8.94 6.93 12.78
C ARG A 159 -8.73 5.98 11.62
N MET A 160 -9.35 6.22 10.47
CA MET A 160 -9.16 5.44 9.25
C MET A 160 -7.71 5.52 8.75
N TYR A 161 -7.16 6.72 8.63
CA TYR A 161 -5.78 6.91 8.15
C TYR A 161 -4.73 6.40 9.14
N LEU A 162 -4.94 6.58 10.45
CA LEU A 162 -4.04 6.02 11.46
C LEU A 162 -4.00 4.49 11.41
N ARG A 163 -5.15 3.83 11.23
CA ARG A 163 -5.22 2.37 11.06
C ARG A 163 -4.60 1.91 9.76
N TYR A 164 -4.79 2.67 8.68
CA TYR A 164 -4.13 2.38 7.41
C TYR A 164 -2.61 2.46 7.57
N ALA A 165 -2.11 3.49 8.21
CA ALA A 165 -0.69 3.65 8.48
C ALA A 165 -0.12 2.50 9.32
N GLU A 166 -0.82 2.11 10.40
CA GLU A 166 -0.45 0.97 11.25
C GLU A 166 -0.40 -0.35 10.46
N ALA A 167 -1.43 -0.60 9.64
CA ALA A 167 -1.51 -1.82 8.81
C ALA A 167 -0.39 -1.92 7.77
N ASN A 168 0.12 -0.79 7.29
CA ASN A 168 1.23 -0.72 6.34
C ASN A 168 2.61 -0.53 7.01
N GLY A 169 2.67 -0.59 8.34
CA GLY A 169 3.94 -0.48 9.08
C GLY A 169 4.53 0.93 9.11
N TYR A 170 3.74 1.96 8.81
CA TYR A 170 4.16 3.35 8.91
C TYR A 170 4.14 3.82 10.37
N LYS A 171 5.11 4.64 10.73
CA LYS A 171 5.13 5.32 12.02
C LYS A 171 4.31 6.61 11.92
N THR A 172 3.40 6.82 12.89
CA THR A 172 2.58 8.04 12.92
C THR A 172 2.85 8.85 14.17
N THR A 173 2.90 10.18 14.02
CA THR A 173 3.08 11.13 15.12
C THR A 173 2.07 12.26 14.99
N ILE A 174 1.20 12.42 15.99
CA ILE A 174 0.23 13.51 16.01
C ILE A 174 0.97 14.81 16.41
N ALA A 175 1.03 15.76 15.46
CA ALA A 175 1.69 17.06 15.66
C ALA A 175 0.73 18.08 16.29
N ASN A 176 -0.55 18.05 15.90
CA ASN A 176 -1.57 18.95 16.45
C ASN A 176 -2.94 18.27 16.42
N LEU A 177 -3.71 18.47 17.48
CA LEU A 177 -5.08 17.96 17.60
C LEU A 177 -5.94 19.01 18.29
N GLN A 178 -7.03 19.38 17.67
CA GLN A 178 -8.04 20.25 18.26
C GLN A 178 -9.38 19.53 18.32
N ASP A 179 -9.83 19.26 19.53
CA ASP A 179 -11.12 18.62 19.78
C ASP A 179 -12.31 19.44 19.29
N GLY A 180 -13.39 18.75 18.99
CA GLY A 180 -14.68 19.35 18.70
C GLY A 180 -15.34 19.94 19.95
N ASP A 181 -16.41 20.73 19.74
CA ASP A 181 -17.10 21.39 20.86
C ASP A 181 -17.90 20.39 21.71
N GLU A 182 -18.55 19.42 21.08
CA GLU A 182 -19.39 18.40 21.72
C GLU A 182 -18.89 16.98 21.45
N ALA A 183 -18.40 16.72 20.24
CA ALA A 183 -17.86 15.44 19.82
C ALA A 183 -16.92 15.62 18.61
N GLY A 184 -16.09 14.60 18.35
CA GLY A 184 -15.21 14.59 17.21
C GLY A 184 -14.05 15.59 17.32
N ILE A 185 -13.51 16.02 16.18
CA ILE A 185 -12.37 16.94 16.08
C ILE A 185 -12.63 18.07 15.11
N LYS A 186 -12.12 19.26 15.41
CA LYS A 186 -12.12 20.40 14.49
C LYS A 186 -11.03 20.28 13.45
N THR A 187 -9.82 20.00 13.90
CA THR A 187 -8.66 19.79 13.05
C THR A 187 -7.67 18.81 13.68
N VAL A 188 -6.98 18.07 12.86
CA VAL A 188 -5.83 17.27 13.26
C VAL A 188 -4.74 17.39 12.20
N THR A 189 -3.50 17.38 12.65
CA THR A 189 -2.32 17.26 11.79
C THR A 189 -1.44 16.16 12.36
N PHE A 190 -1.08 15.19 11.55
CA PHE A 190 -0.18 14.11 11.95
C PHE A 190 0.79 13.78 10.82
N GLU A 191 1.98 13.37 11.21
CA GLU A 191 3.04 12.91 10.33
C GLU A 191 2.89 11.41 10.11
N VAL A 192 3.13 10.95 8.87
CA VAL A 192 3.20 9.54 8.50
C VAL A 192 4.58 9.29 7.92
N GLU A 193 5.43 8.65 8.74
CA GLU A 193 6.80 8.33 8.36
C GLU A 193 6.85 6.91 7.77
N GLY A 194 7.34 6.81 6.57
CA GLY A 194 7.53 5.52 5.89
C GLY A 194 7.78 5.70 4.42
N ASP A 195 8.26 4.63 3.81
CA ASP A 195 8.58 4.61 2.40
C ASP A 195 7.31 4.63 1.55
N MET A 196 7.28 5.54 0.55
CA MET A 196 6.14 5.77 -0.35
C MET A 196 4.87 6.29 0.35
N ALA A 197 4.94 6.76 1.59
CA ALA A 197 3.76 7.23 2.32
C ALA A 197 3.05 8.39 1.62
N TYR A 198 3.81 9.35 1.09
CA TYR A 198 3.26 10.46 0.31
C TYR A 198 2.60 9.96 -0.99
N GLY A 199 3.27 9.09 -1.72
CA GLY A 199 2.75 8.56 -2.98
C GLY A 199 1.38 7.90 -2.85
N PHE A 200 1.17 7.11 -1.79
CA PHE A 200 -0.11 6.45 -1.54
C PHE A 200 -1.19 7.42 -1.02
N LEU A 201 -0.81 8.41 -0.23
CA LEU A 201 -1.77 9.29 0.43
C LEU A 201 -2.06 10.59 -0.33
N LYS A 202 -1.23 10.98 -1.31
CA LYS A 202 -1.43 12.23 -2.07
C LYS A 202 -2.77 12.32 -2.81
N SER A 203 -3.30 11.17 -3.25
CA SER A 203 -4.59 11.11 -3.96
C SER A 203 -5.80 11.30 -3.04
N GLU A 204 -5.61 11.19 -1.73
CA GLU A 204 -6.64 11.44 -0.72
C GLU A 204 -6.89 12.93 -0.47
N ASN A 205 -6.03 13.81 -1.02
CA ASN A 205 -6.18 15.25 -0.88
C ASN A 205 -7.48 15.72 -1.54
N GLY A 206 -8.39 16.27 -0.73
CA GLY A 206 -9.67 16.75 -1.21
C GLY A 206 -10.74 16.85 -0.15
N VAL A 207 -11.99 16.89 -0.60
CA VAL A 207 -13.17 16.96 0.27
C VAL A 207 -13.86 15.60 0.33
N HIS A 208 -13.89 15.02 1.53
CA HIS A 208 -14.51 13.75 1.83
C HIS A 208 -15.95 13.94 2.29
N ARG A 209 -16.88 13.26 1.62
CA ARG A 209 -18.31 13.34 1.88
C ARG A 209 -18.82 12.11 2.62
N LEU A 210 -19.50 12.32 3.74
CA LEU A 210 -20.24 11.29 4.46
C LEU A 210 -21.75 11.51 4.30
N VAL A 211 -22.49 10.46 3.98
CA VAL A 211 -23.95 10.44 3.97
C VAL A 211 -24.41 9.28 4.85
N ARG A 212 -25.02 9.61 6.00
CA ARG A 212 -25.55 8.63 6.94
C ARG A 212 -26.77 9.16 7.70
N VAL A 213 -27.47 8.28 8.40
CA VAL A 213 -28.41 8.69 9.46
C VAL A 213 -27.56 9.20 10.63
N SER A 214 -27.75 10.49 10.99
CA SER A 214 -26.91 11.11 12.02
C SER A 214 -27.29 10.63 13.40
N PRO A 215 -26.30 10.19 14.22
CA PRO A 215 -26.53 9.89 15.63
C PRO A 215 -26.81 11.14 16.49
N TYR A 216 -26.51 12.32 15.98
CA TYR A 216 -26.70 13.62 16.65
C TYR A 216 -28.04 14.28 16.28
N ASN A 217 -28.83 13.67 15.37
CA ASN A 217 -30.13 14.17 14.96
C ASN A 217 -31.24 13.34 15.59
N ALA A 218 -31.94 13.90 16.56
CA ALA A 218 -33.05 13.26 17.25
C ALA A 218 -34.21 12.79 16.33
N GLN A 219 -34.31 13.36 15.12
CA GLN A 219 -35.33 12.98 14.13
C GLN A 219 -34.90 11.81 13.24
N GLY A 220 -33.67 11.28 13.40
CA GLY A 220 -33.16 10.17 12.59
C GLY A 220 -33.07 10.48 11.09
N LYS A 221 -32.93 11.74 10.71
CA LYS A 221 -32.81 12.14 9.30
C LYS A 221 -31.42 11.81 8.74
N ARG A 222 -31.41 11.50 7.45
CA ARG A 222 -30.18 11.38 6.69
C ARG A 222 -29.49 12.75 6.56
N MET A 223 -28.25 12.82 7.00
CA MET A 223 -27.42 14.04 6.96
C MET A 223 -26.23 13.83 6.02
N THR A 224 -25.75 14.94 5.47
CA THR A 224 -24.53 14.98 4.65
C THR A 224 -23.51 15.86 5.34
N SER A 225 -22.32 15.36 5.55
CA SER A 225 -21.21 16.08 6.19
C SER A 225 -19.98 16.03 5.32
N PHE A 226 -19.13 17.02 5.45
CA PHE A 226 -17.90 17.16 4.70
C PHE A 226 -16.73 17.37 5.65
N ALA A 227 -15.57 16.84 5.25
CA ALA A 227 -14.29 17.12 5.87
C ALA A 227 -13.24 17.23 4.77
N SER A 228 -12.24 18.09 4.96
CA SER A 228 -11.12 18.20 4.02
C SER A 228 -9.90 17.47 4.56
N VAL A 229 -9.23 16.79 3.66
CA VAL A 229 -7.95 16.12 3.91
C VAL A 229 -6.88 16.79 3.08
#